data_f42226766268b0eed66bc9f0d178ef36
#
_entry.id   f42226766268b0eed66bc9f0d178ef36
#
_cell.length_a   1.000
_cell.length_b   1.000
_cell.length_c   1.000
_cell.angle_alpha   90.00
_cell.angle_beta   90.00
_cell.angle_gamma   90.00
#
_symmetry.space_group_name_H-M   'P 1'
#
loop_
_entity.id
_entity.type
_entity.pdbx_description
1 polymer ?
#
loop_
_entity_poly.entity_id
_entity_poly.type
_entity_poly.pdbx_seq_one_letter_code
_entity_poly.pdbx_strand_id
1 'polypeptide(L)'
;MTTILSAYSEANGNMVELVIANNDDMGLGAITALQTAGYNQGVDENGEPLSTNIPVFTVDGLQGIVDAINAGTATGAVGQSASGLASAVVTLVQNYQADGDLMSNTEGMNVDETVAKIRVPYTTVS
;
A
#
# COMPACT_ATOMS: atom_id res chain seq x y z
N MET A 1 -6.12 14.47 6.10
CA MET A 1 -6.90 14.69 4.86
C MET A 1 -7.95 15.78 5.00
N THR A 2 -8.76 15.81 6.02
CA THR A 2 -9.83 16.84 6.21
C THR A 2 -9.33 18.28 6.08
N THR A 3 -8.19 18.61 6.71
CA THR A 3 -7.57 19.95 6.59
C THR A 3 -7.13 20.27 5.15
N ILE A 4 -6.66 19.27 4.41
CA ILE A 4 -6.28 19.44 3.00
C ILE A 4 -7.52 19.75 2.17
N LEU A 5 -8.61 19.00 2.34
CA LEU A 5 -9.86 19.19 1.61
C LEU A 5 -10.53 20.54 1.89
N SER A 6 -10.30 21.14 3.05
CA SER A 6 -10.80 22.50 3.33
C SER A 6 -10.11 23.59 2.50
N ALA A 7 -8.88 23.34 2.05
CA ALA A 7 -8.11 24.25 1.21
C ALA A 7 -8.16 23.87 -0.28
N TYR A 8 -8.18 22.57 -0.58
CA TYR A 8 -8.16 21.99 -1.93
C TYR A 8 -9.47 21.25 -2.20
N SER A 9 -10.43 21.94 -2.78
CA SER A 9 -11.76 21.43 -3.11
C SER A 9 -12.28 22.05 -4.40
N GLU A 10 -13.29 21.43 -5.01
CA GLU A 10 -13.97 22.01 -6.19
C GLU A 10 -14.51 23.41 -5.92
N ALA A 11 -15.05 23.64 -4.74
CA ALA A 11 -15.56 24.95 -4.33
C ALA A 11 -14.48 26.05 -4.34
N ASN A 12 -13.22 25.68 -4.16
CA ASN A 12 -12.07 26.58 -4.21
C ASN A 12 -11.41 26.61 -5.61
N GLY A 13 -11.95 25.87 -6.59
CA GLY A 13 -11.39 25.76 -7.94
C GLY A 13 -10.02 25.07 -7.98
N ASN A 14 -9.68 24.29 -6.96
CA ASN A 14 -8.38 23.65 -6.80
C ASN A 14 -8.56 22.34 -6.03
N MET A 15 -8.87 21.25 -6.73
CA MET A 15 -9.17 19.97 -6.14
C MET A 15 -7.92 19.10 -5.99
N VAL A 16 -7.91 18.21 -4.97
CA VAL A 16 -6.96 17.12 -4.87
C VAL A 16 -7.23 16.12 -6.01
N GLU A 17 -6.20 15.79 -6.78
CA GLU A 17 -6.33 14.89 -7.95
C GLU A 17 -5.80 13.47 -7.68
N LEU A 18 -4.97 13.31 -6.64
CA LEU A 18 -4.34 12.04 -6.29
C LEU A 18 -3.99 12.02 -4.81
N VAL A 19 -4.16 10.88 -4.17
CA VAL A 19 -3.67 10.60 -2.82
C VAL A 19 -2.69 9.43 -2.87
N ILE A 20 -1.49 9.63 -2.34
CA ILE A 20 -0.51 8.58 -2.10
C ILE A 20 -0.24 8.54 -0.61
N ALA A 21 -0.56 7.42 0.04
CA ALA A 21 -0.34 7.21 1.46
C ALA A 21 0.80 6.20 1.69
N ASN A 22 1.64 6.47 2.68
CA ASN A 22 2.80 5.63 2.99
C ASN A 22 2.42 4.28 3.62
N ASN A 23 1.19 4.15 4.11
CA ASN A 23 0.63 2.88 4.58
C ASN A 23 -0.90 2.86 4.42
N ASP A 24 -1.48 1.66 4.58
CA ASP A 24 -2.90 1.43 4.36
C ASP A 24 -3.80 2.15 5.36
N ASP A 25 -3.43 2.23 6.64
CA ASP A 25 -4.25 2.92 7.65
C ASP A 25 -4.37 4.43 7.35
N MET A 26 -3.27 5.05 6.90
CA MET A 26 -3.30 6.44 6.44
C MET A 26 -4.19 6.60 5.21
N GLY A 27 -4.13 5.66 4.27
CA GLY A 27 -4.97 5.63 3.08
C GLY A 27 -6.45 5.48 3.42
N LEU A 28 -6.81 4.55 4.28
CA LEU A 28 -8.18 4.33 4.76
C LEU A 28 -8.73 5.57 5.49
N GLY A 29 -7.88 6.22 6.29
CA GLY A 29 -8.23 7.50 6.91
C GLY A 29 -8.45 8.62 5.90
N ALA A 30 -7.67 8.65 4.80
CA ALA A 30 -7.88 9.60 3.72
C ALA A 30 -9.18 9.32 2.96
N ILE A 31 -9.47 8.05 2.65
CA ILE A 31 -10.74 7.62 2.01
C ILE A 31 -11.93 8.04 2.85
N THR A 32 -11.90 7.80 4.17
CA THR A 32 -12.98 8.20 5.09
C THR A 32 -13.23 9.71 5.03
N ALA A 33 -12.17 10.53 4.96
CA ALA A 33 -12.31 11.97 4.85
C ALA A 33 -12.86 12.40 3.48
N LEU A 34 -12.45 11.73 2.40
CA LEU A 34 -12.97 11.94 1.05
C LEU A 34 -14.46 11.60 1.00
N GLN A 35 -14.87 10.45 1.55
CA GLN A 35 -16.27 10.01 1.62
C GLN A 35 -17.15 10.99 2.40
N THR A 36 -16.64 11.53 3.51
CA THR A 36 -17.35 12.58 4.28
C THR A 36 -17.56 13.85 3.45
N ALA A 37 -16.66 14.14 2.51
CA ALA A 37 -16.76 15.27 1.59
C ALA A 37 -17.54 14.96 0.29
N GLY A 38 -18.06 13.74 0.14
CA GLY A 38 -18.89 13.31 -1.02
C GLY A 38 -18.11 12.66 -2.16
N TYR A 39 -16.79 12.42 -1.99
CA TYR A 39 -15.93 11.72 -2.95
C TYR A 39 -15.78 10.24 -2.60
N ASN A 40 -15.20 9.45 -3.47
CA ASN A 40 -14.85 8.04 -3.26
C ASN A 40 -16.00 7.19 -2.67
N GLN A 41 -17.19 7.34 -3.25
CA GLN A 41 -18.42 6.64 -2.81
C GLN A 41 -18.53 5.21 -3.39
N GLY A 42 -17.54 4.76 -4.14
CA GLY A 42 -17.48 3.41 -4.71
C GLY A 42 -17.71 3.36 -6.21
N VAL A 43 -18.54 2.42 -6.65
CA VAL A 43 -18.81 2.13 -8.06
C VAL A 43 -20.26 2.46 -8.44
N ASP A 44 -20.51 2.61 -9.72
CA ASP A 44 -21.84 2.77 -10.30
C ASP A 44 -22.59 1.41 -10.41
N GLU A 45 -23.78 1.42 -11.03
CA GLU A 45 -24.61 0.21 -11.24
C GLU A 45 -23.96 -0.84 -12.18
N ASN A 46 -22.94 -0.45 -12.94
CA ASN A 46 -22.19 -1.32 -13.84
C ASN A 46 -20.88 -1.84 -13.20
N GLY A 47 -20.58 -1.42 -11.98
CA GLY A 47 -19.34 -1.75 -11.28
C GLY A 47 -18.14 -0.87 -11.66
N GLU A 48 -18.36 0.24 -12.38
CA GLU A 48 -17.30 1.17 -12.76
C GLU A 48 -17.09 2.26 -11.68
N PRO A 49 -15.85 2.67 -11.40
CA PRO A 49 -15.57 3.73 -10.43
C PRO A 49 -16.33 5.01 -10.77
N LEU A 50 -16.95 5.62 -9.78
CA LEU A 50 -17.64 6.89 -9.96
C LEU A 50 -16.67 7.99 -10.38
N SER A 51 -17.10 8.90 -11.26
CA SER A 51 -16.30 10.04 -11.74
C SER A 51 -15.84 11.00 -10.63
N THR A 52 -16.50 10.95 -9.47
CA THR A 52 -16.13 11.70 -8.27
C THR A 52 -15.06 10.99 -7.42
N ASN A 53 -14.62 9.79 -7.81
CA ASN A 53 -13.58 9.08 -7.07
C ASN A 53 -12.21 9.68 -7.40
N ILE A 54 -11.49 10.04 -6.36
CA ILE A 54 -10.10 10.50 -6.43
C ILE A 54 -9.20 9.28 -6.28
N PRO A 55 -8.22 9.05 -7.16
CA PRO A 55 -7.31 7.93 -7.04
C PRO A 55 -6.58 7.93 -5.69
N VAL A 56 -6.62 6.79 -4.98
CA VAL A 56 -5.92 6.57 -3.72
C VAL A 56 -5.05 5.34 -3.84
N PHE A 57 -3.74 5.53 -3.63
CA PHE A 57 -2.74 4.45 -3.60
C PHE A 57 -2.09 4.38 -2.24
N THR A 58 -1.80 3.15 -1.79
CA THR A 58 -1.23 2.89 -0.47
C THR A 58 -0.09 1.88 -0.50
N VAL A 59 0.49 1.62 0.65
CA VAL A 59 1.52 0.58 0.86
C VAL A 59 1.11 -0.27 2.05
N ASP A 60 1.33 -1.53 1.97
CA ASP A 60 1.28 -2.69 2.84
C ASP A 60 0.43 -3.83 2.27
N GLY A 61 -0.75 -3.57 1.73
CA GLY A 61 -1.67 -4.58 1.17
C GLY A 61 -2.47 -5.31 2.25
N LEU A 62 -2.88 -4.61 3.31
CA LEU A 62 -3.73 -5.17 4.37
C LEU A 62 -5.16 -5.41 3.89
N GLN A 63 -5.88 -6.31 4.55
CA GLN A 63 -7.24 -6.69 4.14
C GLN A 63 -8.17 -5.47 4.00
N GLY A 64 -8.08 -4.48 4.88
CA GLY A 64 -8.92 -3.28 4.82
C GLY A 64 -8.77 -2.48 3.53
N ILE A 65 -7.55 -2.37 2.98
CA ILE A 65 -7.34 -1.70 1.69
C ILE A 65 -7.77 -2.58 0.51
N VAL A 66 -7.60 -3.90 0.60
CA VAL A 66 -8.12 -4.84 -0.39
C VAL A 66 -9.65 -4.71 -0.50
N ASP A 67 -10.34 -4.64 0.64
CA ASP A 67 -11.79 -4.43 0.69
C ASP A 67 -12.19 -3.07 0.08
N ALA A 68 -11.42 -2.02 0.35
CA ALA A 68 -11.66 -0.69 -0.24
C ALA A 68 -11.43 -0.66 -1.75
N ILE A 69 -10.44 -1.39 -2.28
CA ILE A 69 -10.20 -1.56 -3.71
C ILE A 69 -11.38 -2.30 -4.35
N ASN A 70 -11.81 -3.41 -3.77
CA ASN A 70 -12.96 -4.19 -4.25
C ASN A 70 -14.28 -3.38 -4.21
N ALA A 71 -14.40 -2.46 -3.28
CA ALA A 71 -15.54 -1.55 -3.19
C ALA A 71 -15.43 -0.34 -4.14
N GLY A 72 -14.33 -0.19 -4.89
CA GLY A 72 -14.05 0.93 -5.78
C GLY A 72 -13.80 2.26 -5.06
N THR A 73 -13.48 2.24 -3.77
CA THR A 73 -13.19 3.45 -2.97
C THR A 73 -11.68 3.75 -2.88
N ALA A 74 -10.83 2.77 -3.18
CA ALA A 74 -9.40 2.89 -3.39
C ALA A 74 -9.03 2.41 -4.80
N THR A 75 -7.87 2.82 -5.29
CA THR A 75 -7.42 2.48 -6.65
C THR A 75 -6.44 1.30 -6.66
N GLY A 76 -5.59 1.21 -5.65
CA GLY A 76 -4.60 0.13 -5.56
C GLY A 76 -3.65 0.30 -4.40
N ALA A 77 -2.87 -0.74 -4.17
CA ALA A 77 -1.83 -0.73 -3.14
C ALA A 77 -0.57 -1.48 -3.62
N VAL A 78 0.53 -1.18 -2.96
CA VAL A 78 1.77 -1.96 -3.06
C VAL A 78 1.85 -2.84 -1.83
N GLY A 79 1.64 -4.15 -2.02
CA GLY A 79 1.66 -5.14 -0.95
C GLY A 79 3.07 -5.49 -0.50
N GLN A 80 3.28 -5.62 0.80
CA GLN A 80 4.47 -6.17 1.42
C GLN A 80 4.22 -7.62 1.85
N SER A 81 5.14 -8.52 1.51
CA SER A 81 5.04 -9.92 1.90
C SER A 81 5.51 -10.13 3.34
N ALA A 82 4.58 -10.16 4.30
CA ALA A 82 4.90 -10.46 5.69
C ALA A 82 5.56 -11.85 5.86
N SER A 83 5.08 -12.86 5.13
CA SER A 83 5.67 -14.20 5.12
C SER A 83 7.08 -14.21 4.51
N GLY A 84 7.29 -13.45 3.43
CA GLY A 84 8.61 -13.30 2.80
C GLY A 84 9.62 -12.63 3.74
N LEU A 85 9.19 -11.57 4.43
CA LEU A 85 10.01 -10.89 5.45
C LEU A 85 10.35 -11.84 6.61
N ALA A 86 9.35 -12.56 7.13
CA ALA A 86 9.56 -13.53 8.21
C ALA A 86 10.52 -14.65 7.78
N SER A 87 10.34 -15.21 6.57
CA SER A 87 11.25 -16.24 6.04
C SER A 87 12.67 -15.74 5.91
N ALA A 88 12.86 -14.52 5.39
CA ALA A 88 14.19 -13.93 5.29
C ALA A 88 14.86 -13.77 6.68
N VAL A 89 14.14 -13.26 7.67
CA VAL A 89 14.66 -13.10 9.04
C VAL A 89 15.02 -14.46 9.65
N VAL A 90 14.14 -15.47 9.51
CA VAL A 90 14.42 -16.83 10.02
C VAL A 90 15.69 -17.41 9.39
N THR A 91 15.84 -17.30 8.06
CA THR A 91 17.03 -17.78 7.36
C THR A 91 18.30 -17.09 7.88
N LEU A 92 18.29 -15.77 8.00
CA LEU A 92 19.45 -15.01 8.52
C LEU A 92 19.83 -15.45 9.95
N VAL A 93 18.84 -15.67 10.83
CA VAL A 93 19.10 -16.14 12.19
C VAL A 93 19.68 -17.55 12.21
N GLN A 94 19.11 -18.46 11.41
CA GLN A 94 19.62 -19.83 11.27
C GLN A 94 21.05 -19.87 10.73
N ASN A 95 21.37 -19.07 9.73
CA ASN A 95 22.72 -18.95 9.17
C ASN A 95 23.70 -18.46 10.23
N TYR A 96 23.34 -17.39 10.94
CA TYR A 96 24.19 -16.86 12.01
C TYR A 96 24.46 -17.89 13.11
N GLN A 97 23.48 -18.72 13.46
CA GLN A 97 23.64 -19.77 14.46
C GLN A 97 24.50 -20.93 13.95
N ALA A 98 24.48 -21.22 12.65
CA ALA A 98 25.19 -22.35 12.05
C ALA A 98 26.69 -22.08 11.85
N ASP A 99 27.04 -20.94 11.29
CA ASP A 99 28.42 -20.61 10.87
C ASP A 99 28.85 -19.16 11.15
N GLY A 100 27.96 -18.33 11.66
CA GLY A 100 28.23 -16.91 11.95
C GLY A 100 28.12 -15.99 10.73
N ASP A 101 27.86 -16.53 9.53
CA ASP A 101 27.66 -15.75 8.31
C ASP A 101 26.17 -15.60 8.00
N LEU A 102 25.65 -14.38 8.16
CA LEU A 102 24.24 -14.07 7.89
C LEU A 102 23.83 -14.36 6.45
N MET A 103 24.76 -14.26 5.50
CA MET A 103 24.44 -14.34 4.06
C MET A 103 24.67 -15.73 3.47
N SER A 104 25.09 -16.73 4.27
CA SER A 104 25.12 -18.12 3.83
C SER A 104 23.72 -18.65 3.54
N ASN A 105 23.61 -19.73 2.74
CA ASN A 105 22.34 -20.42 2.44
C ASN A 105 21.19 -19.48 2.02
N THR A 106 21.49 -18.47 1.21
CA THR A 106 20.50 -17.52 0.69
C THR A 106 20.11 -17.80 -0.76
N GLU A 107 20.38 -19.01 -1.26
CA GLU A 107 20.02 -19.45 -2.61
C GLU A 107 18.51 -19.32 -2.83
N GLY A 108 18.13 -18.68 -3.93
CA GLY A 108 16.72 -18.40 -4.26
C GLY A 108 16.14 -17.14 -3.62
N MET A 109 16.89 -16.45 -2.79
CA MET A 109 16.52 -15.12 -2.28
C MET A 109 17.06 -14.01 -3.20
N ASN A 110 16.39 -12.86 -3.20
CA ASN A 110 16.85 -11.68 -3.95
C ASN A 110 17.91 -10.94 -3.13
N VAL A 111 19.16 -11.38 -3.26
CA VAL A 111 20.31 -10.80 -2.57
C VAL A 111 20.85 -9.60 -3.36
N ASP A 112 21.05 -8.48 -2.68
CA ASP A 112 21.78 -7.34 -3.24
C ASP A 112 23.26 -7.51 -2.94
N GLU A 113 24.04 -7.92 -3.94
CA GLU A 113 25.47 -8.18 -3.79
C GLU A 113 26.32 -6.93 -3.52
N THR A 114 25.78 -5.74 -3.76
CA THR A 114 26.48 -4.48 -3.50
C THR A 114 26.47 -4.10 -2.03
N VAL A 115 25.51 -4.61 -1.28
CA VAL A 115 25.34 -4.46 0.16
C VAL A 115 24.76 -5.76 0.71
N ALA A 116 25.29 -6.25 1.82
CA ALA A 116 24.84 -7.51 2.42
C ALA A 116 23.39 -7.41 2.90
N LYS A 117 22.42 -7.53 1.98
CA LYS A 117 21.00 -7.52 2.30
C LYS A 117 20.14 -8.34 1.33
N ILE A 118 19.05 -8.85 1.86
CA ILE A 118 17.99 -9.52 1.10
C ILE A 118 16.87 -8.51 0.83
N ARG A 119 16.42 -8.44 -0.42
CA ARG A 119 15.28 -7.64 -0.83
C ARG A 119 14.06 -8.55 -0.99
N VAL A 120 13.06 -8.35 -0.15
CA VAL A 120 11.77 -9.01 -0.32
C VAL A 120 10.95 -8.20 -1.33
N PRO A 121 10.54 -8.79 -2.46
CA PRO A 121 9.83 -8.05 -3.50
C PRO A 121 8.46 -7.59 -3.02
N TYR A 122 8.05 -6.43 -3.52
CA TYR A 122 6.68 -5.95 -3.40
C TYR A 122 5.78 -6.59 -4.45
N THR A 123 4.47 -6.61 -4.17
CA THR A 123 3.42 -7.04 -5.08
C THR A 123 2.43 -5.90 -5.32
N THR A 124 1.79 -5.88 -6.47
CA THR A 124 0.67 -4.96 -6.73
C THR A 124 -0.63 -5.58 -6.23
N VAL A 125 -1.49 -4.75 -5.63
CA VAL A 125 -2.85 -5.06 -5.23
C VAL A 125 -3.77 -4.07 -5.95
N SER A 126 -4.63 -4.58 -6.83
CA SER A 126 -5.55 -3.79 -7.68
C SER A 126 -6.82 -4.57 -7.94
#